data_e0786dcf84a21a50a0b5c7f78f021ca4
#
_entry.id   e0786dcf84a21a50a0b5c7f78f021ca4
#
_cell.length_a   1.000
_cell.length_b   1.000
_cell.length_c   1.000
_cell.angle_alpha   90.00
_cell.angle_beta   90.00
_cell.angle_gamma   90.00
#
_symmetry.space_group_name_H-M   'P 1'
#
loop_
_entity.id
_entity.type
_entity.pdbx_description
1 polymer ?
#
loop_
_entity_poly.entity_id
_entity_poly.type
_entity_poly.pdbx_seq_one_letter_code
_entity_poly.pdbx_strand_id
1 'polypeptide(L)'
;MRNIKEKKRLQEVITDTKQKVKSIKKTPKRMGNSEARLHKMGGQKAKANLERAVKSVEKRIEHLEAKEKPKRQEFIKLDITDSNKLHSKIIIEGRNITKRFGERVILNNAEFSIFNGSKVALLGPNGCGKSTLIKMIMNNDDSIRVAKGAKIGYFSQDMSVLDESLTIIENVMESSIYNETFARILLARLLIKKDDIYKKISVLSGGERVKVSFAKMLLQDINLLILDEPTNYMDINSLEVVEKVLKDYHSTLLFVSHDRRFVDSVADNIMTIEKHKINMFKGSYKEYLTNKNKCIDNSKEKIKKEILILENRLSEVIGRLSMPLKKDDVAALDKEYYEILGELKQLRNRI
;
A
#
# COMPACT_ATOMS: atom_id res chain seq x y z
N MET A 1 -11.89 -13.84 -16.82
CA MET A 1 -11.61 -14.43 -18.15
C MET A 1 -12.76 -15.28 -18.73
N ARG A 2 -13.46 -16.13 -17.96
CA ARG A 2 -14.60 -16.94 -18.46
C ARG A 2 -15.74 -16.09 -19.07
N ASN A 3 -16.17 -15.04 -18.38
CA ASN A 3 -17.28 -14.19 -18.83
C ASN A 3 -16.99 -13.40 -20.11
N ILE A 4 -15.76 -12.95 -20.31
CA ILE A 4 -15.36 -12.23 -21.54
C ILE A 4 -15.42 -13.14 -22.77
N LYS A 5 -15.03 -14.43 -22.62
CA LYS A 5 -15.13 -15.42 -23.68
C LYS A 5 -16.59 -15.75 -23.99
N GLU A 6 -17.43 -15.87 -22.96
CA GLU A 6 -18.86 -16.13 -23.11
C GLU A 6 -19.60 -14.96 -23.78
N LYS A 7 -19.27 -13.73 -23.42
CA LYS A 7 -19.81 -12.50 -24.05
C LYS A 7 -19.46 -12.43 -25.53
N LYS A 8 -18.21 -12.68 -25.92
CA LYS A 8 -17.82 -12.72 -27.35
C LYS A 8 -18.60 -13.77 -28.10
N ARG A 9 -18.75 -14.99 -27.57
CA ARG A 9 -19.52 -16.06 -28.16
C ARG A 9 -21.01 -15.69 -28.35
N LEU A 10 -21.63 -15.03 -27.36
CA LEU A 10 -23.01 -14.57 -27.46
C LEU A 10 -23.17 -13.43 -28.46
N GLN A 11 -22.19 -12.55 -28.61
CA GLN A 11 -22.18 -11.51 -29.66
C GLN A 11 -22.09 -12.08 -31.06
N GLU A 12 -21.28 -13.12 -31.28
CA GLU A 12 -21.21 -13.87 -32.55
C GLU A 12 -22.55 -14.51 -32.88
N VAL A 13 -23.22 -15.15 -31.92
CA VAL A 13 -24.55 -15.74 -32.11
C VAL A 13 -25.59 -14.68 -32.50
N ILE A 14 -25.57 -13.48 -31.94
CA ILE A 14 -26.46 -12.38 -32.34
C ILE A 14 -26.19 -11.96 -33.78
N THR A 15 -24.92 -11.84 -34.16
CA THR A 15 -24.52 -11.41 -35.50
C THR A 15 -24.99 -12.41 -36.56
N ASP A 16 -24.74 -13.70 -36.34
CA ASP A 16 -25.19 -14.79 -37.21
C ASP A 16 -26.73 -14.86 -37.33
N THR A 17 -27.43 -14.71 -36.21
CA THR A 17 -28.89 -14.75 -36.20
C THR A 17 -29.48 -13.54 -36.91
N LYS A 18 -28.90 -12.33 -36.73
CA LYS A 18 -29.29 -11.11 -37.46
C LYS A 18 -29.06 -11.24 -38.99
N GLN A 19 -27.97 -11.91 -39.40
CA GLN A 19 -27.73 -12.22 -40.81
C GLN A 19 -28.80 -13.19 -41.39
N LYS A 20 -29.14 -14.24 -40.63
CA LYS A 20 -30.22 -15.19 -41.02
C LYS A 20 -31.58 -14.49 -41.12
N VAL A 21 -31.89 -13.55 -40.23
CA VAL A 21 -33.13 -12.72 -40.34
C VAL A 21 -33.13 -11.88 -41.62
N LYS A 22 -31.99 -11.32 -42.01
CA LYS A 22 -31.87 -10.55 -43.28
C LYS A 22 -31.93 -11.41 -44.52
N SER A 23 -31.53 -12.67 -44.48
CA SER A 23 -31.55 -13.60 -45.62
C SER A 23 -32.93 -14.20 -45.89
N ILE A 24 -33.93 -14.04 -45.00
CA ILE A 24 -35.29 -14.46 -45.24
C ILE A 24 -35.89 -13.61 -46.37
N LYS A 25 -36.00 -14.20 -47.56
CA LYS A 25 -36.46 -13.52 -48.77
C LYS A 25 -37.89 -13.01 -48.60
N LYS A 26 -38.17 -11.79 -49.10
CA LYS A 26 -39.52 -11.28 -49.28
C LYS A 26 -40.26 -12.14 -50.35
N THR A 27 -41.56 -12.38 -50.18
CA THR A 27 -42.39 -13.08 -51.07
C THR A 27 -42.24 -12.51 -52.49
N PRO A 28 -42.00 -13.35 -53.56
CA PRO A 28 -41.93 -12.89 -54.96
C PRO A 28 -43.22 -12.21 -55.41
N LYS A 29 -43.11 -11.17 -56.24
CA LYS A 29 -44.25 -10.36 -56.70
C LYS A 29 -45.23 -11.13 -57.71
N ARG A 30 -44.86 -12.32 -58.07
CA ARG A 30 -45.65 -13.16 -59.11
C ARG A 30 -46.19 -14.47 -58.50
N MET A 31 -46.59 -14.54 -57.26
CA MET A 31 -47.24 -15.70 -56.64
C MET A 31 -48.76 -15.50 -56.56
N GLY A 32 -49.52 -16.59 -56.78
CA GLY A 32 -50.97 -16.61 -56.59
C GLY A 32 -51.35 -16.28 -55.12
N ASN A 33 -52.56 -15.69 -54.93
CA ASN A 33 -52.96 -15.15 -53.63
C ASN A 33 -52.98 -16.16 -52.46
N SER A 34 -53.27 -17.43 -52.72
CA SER A 34 -53.28 -18.51 -51.70
C SER A 34 -51.88 -18.97 -51.32
N GLU A 35 -50.96 -19.15 -52.27
CA GLU A 35 -49.56 -19.53 -52.03
C GLU A 35 -48.79 -18.38 -51.41
N ALA A 36 -49.07 -17.14 -51.80
CA ALA A 36 -48.46 -15.94 -51.18
C ALA A 36 -48.85 -15.80 -49.71
N ARG A 37 -50.06 -16.20 -49.30
CA ARG A 37 -50.50 -16.23 -47.89
C ARG A 37 -49.72 -17.28 -47.06
N LEU A 38 -49.58 -18.51 -47.57
CA LEU A 38 -48.82 -19.56 -46.89
C LEU A 38 -47.32 -19.21 -46.76
N HIS A 39 -46.71 -18.65 -47.78
CA HIS A 39 -45.31 -18.20 -47.78
C HIS A 39 -45.09 -17.02 -46.85
N LYS A 40 -46.05 -16.08 -46.77
CA LYS A 40 -46.01 -14.96 -45.78
C LYS A 40 -46.11 -15.46 -44.34
N MET A 41 -47.00 -16.39 -44.04
CA MET A 41 -47.19 -16.92 -42.69
C MET A 41 -45.98 -17.71 -42.21
N GLY A 42 -45.37 -18.55 -43.07
CA GLY A 42 -44.17 -19.32 -42.71
C GLY A 42 -42.95 -18.44 -42.47
N GLY A 43 -42.69 -17.49 -43.38
CA GLY A 43 -41.54 -16.56 -43.26
C GLY A 43 -41.66 -15.57 -42.09
N GLN A 44 -42.86 -15.06 -41.81
CA GLN A 44 -43.08 -14.15 -40.67
C GLN A 44 -42.94 -14.87 -39.32
N LYS A 45 -43.43 -16.14 -39.22
CA LYS A 45 -43.30 -16.93 -38.00
C LYS A 45 -41.83 -17.28 -37.70
N ALA A 46 -41.06 -17.65 -38.74
CA ALA A 46 -39.62 -17.90 -38.61
C ALA A 46 -38.87 -16.65 -38.25
N LYS A 47 -39.16 -15.49 -38.83
CA LYS A 47 -38.56 -14.19 -38.50
C LYS A 47 -38.84 -13.79 -37.04
N ALA A 48 -40.11 -13.90 -36.62
CA ALA A 48 -40.50 -13.56 -35.23
C ALA A 48 -39.81 -14.46 -34.20
N ASN A 49 -39.59 -15.75 -34.49
CA ASN A 49 -38.88 -16.65 -33.60
C ASN A 49 -37.38 -16.31 -33.50
N LEU A 50 -36.74 -15.96 -34.62
CA LEU A 50 -35.34 -15.51 -34.62
C LEU A 50 -35.15 -14.16 -33.87
N GLU A 51 -36.08 -13.22 -34.05
CA GLU A 51 -36.05 -11.94 -33.31
C GLU A 51 -36.26 -12.14 -31.80
N ARG A 52 -37.12 -13.10 -31.38
CA ARG A 52 -37.26 -13.48 -29.97
C ARG A 52 -35.97 -14.11 -29.41
N ALA A 53 -35.31 -14.96 -30.22
CA ALA A 53 -34.01 -15.55 -29.82
C ALA A 53 -32.94 -14.48 -29.64
N VAL A 54 -32.83 -13.49 -30.54
CA VAL A 54 -31.93 -12.36 -30.42
C VAL A 54 -32.19 -11.58 -29.13
N LYS A 55 -33.44 -11.21 -28.84
CA LYS A 55 -33.81 -10.50 -27.61
C LYS A 55 -33.47 -11.29 -26.34
N SER A 56 -33.61 -12.62 -26.36
CA SER A 56 -33.24 -13.48 -25.22
C SER A 56 -31.72 -13.48 -24.97
N VAL A 57 -30.92 -13.51 -26.05
CA VAL A 57 -29.47 -13.48 -25.96
C VAL A 57 -29.01 -12.07 -25.53
N GLU A 58 -29.61 -11.01 -26.04
CA GLU A 58 -29.34 -9.63 -25.62
C GLU A 58 -29.60 -9.43 -24.09
N LYS A 59 -30.74 -9.92 -23.58
CA LYS A 59 -31.02 -9.92 -22.13
C LYS A 59 -29.97 -10.70 -21.32
N ARG A 60 -29.48 -11.81 -21.86
CA ARG A 60 -28.45 -12.61 -21.21
C ARG A 60 -27.12 -11.86 -21.16
N ILE A 61 -26.76 -11.09 -22.19
CA ILE A 61 -25.58 -10.18 -22.16
C ILE A 61 -25.77 -9.08 -21.16
N GLU A 62 -26.93 -8.42 -21.09
CA GLU A 62 -27.23 -7.40 -20.05
C GLU A 62 -27.11 -7.96 -18.63
N HIS A 63 -27.59 -9.17 -18.39
CA HIS A 63 -27.41 -9.84 -17.09
C HIS A 63 -25.95 -10.16 -16.77
N LEU A 64 -25.13 -10.49 -17.76
CA LEU A 64 -23.68 -10.68 -17.58
C LEU A 64 -22.99 -9.34 -17.28
N GLU A 65 -23.38 -8.27 -17.99
CA GLU A 65 -22.87 -6.91 -17.74
C GLU A 65 -23.30 -6.34 -16.38
N ALA A 66 -24.53 -6.65 -15.95
CA ALA A 66 -25.00 -6.26 -14.62
C ALA A 66 -24.26 -7.00 -13.51
N LYS A 67 -23.82 -8.24 -13.74
CA LYS A 67 -22.94 -8.98 -12.80
C LYS A 67 -21.50 -8.50 -12.80
N GLU A 68 -21.03 -7.93 -13.92
CA GLU A 68 -19.66 -7.41 -14.04
C GLU A 68 -19.50 -5.95 -13.58
N LYS A 69 -20.57 -5.19 -13.48
CA LYS A 69 -20.51 -3.91 -12.79
C LYS A 69 -20.38 -4.20 -11.32
N PRO A 70 -19.19 -3.98 -10.70
CA PRO A 70 -19.12 -3.95 -9.26
C PRO A 70 -20.17 -2.89 -8.88
N LYS A 71 -21.12 -3.23 -7.99
CA LYS A 71 -21.94 -2.21 -7.34
C LYS A 71 -20.95 -1.18 -6.82
N ARG A 72 -20.91 0.01 -7.44
CA ARG A 72 -20.26 1.17 -6.84
C ARG A 72 -20.94 1.30 -5.49
N GLN A 73 -20.30 0.75 -4.47
CA GLN A 73 -20.63 1.08 -3.11
C GLN A 73 -20.38 2.59 -3.06
N GLU A 74 -21.45 3.36 -2.97
CA GLU A 74 -21.36 4.75 -2.58
C GLU A 74 -20.62 4.74 -1.25
N PHE A 75 -19.36 5.17 -1.30
CA PHE A 75 -18.53 5.27 -0.11
C PHE A 75 -19.13 6.38 0.73
N ILE A 76 -19.98 6.01 1.69
CA ILE A 76 -20.37 6.92 2.76
C ILE A 76 -19.05 7.35 3.39
N LYS A 77 -18.71 8.64 3.29
CA LYS A 77 -17.55 9.20 3.98
C LYS A 77 -17.74 8.89 5.46
N LEU A 78 -16.87 8.06 6.01
CA LEU A 78 -16.79 7.88 7.44
C LEU A 78 -16.05 9.11 7.96
N ASP A 79 -16.77 10.09 8.41
CA ASP A 79 -16.19 11.10 9.28
C ASP A 79 -15.94 10.42 10.63
N ILE A 80 -14.79 9.74 10.71
CA ILE A 80 -14.20 9.35 12.00
C ILE A 80 -13.74 10.69 12.57
N THR A 81 -14.69 11.42 13.12
CA THR A 81 -14.43 12.75 13.68
C THR A 81 -13.65 12.58 14.97
N ASP A 82 -12.53 13.26 15.04
CA ASP A 82 -11.79 13.46 16.27
C ASP A 82 -12.73 14.08 17.33
N SER A 83 -13.31 13.23 18.16
CA SER A 83 -14.09 13.69 19.32
C SER A 83 -13.19 14.44 20.32
N ASN A 84 -11.88 14.27 20.22
CA ASN A 84 -10.87 14.95 21.04
C ASN A 84 -9.72 15.46 20.16
N LYS A 85 -9.86 16.66 19.57
CA LYS A 85 -8.75 17.33 18.90
C LYS A 85 -7.64 17.60 19.90
N LEU A 86 -6.55 16.86 19.81
CA LEU A 86 -5.32 17.19 20.49
C LEU A 86 -4.82 18.55 19.98
N HIS A 87 -4.73 19.54 20.87
CA HIS A 87 -4.19 20.85 20.54
C HIS A 87 -2.66 20.84 20.34
N SER A 88 -1.99 19.76 20.75
CA SER A 88 -0.56 19.60 20.55
C SER A 88 -0.21 19.39 19.08
N LYS A 89 0.70 20.21 18.55
CA LYS A 89 1.24 20.10 17.19
C LYS A 89 2.08 18.83 17.01
N ILE A 90 2.82 18.42 18.05
CA ILE A 90 3.65 17.21 18.06
C ILE A 90 2.96 16.21 18.99
N ILE A 91 2.73 15.01 18.51
CA ILE A 91 2.09 13.93 19.26
C ILE A 91 3.13 12.99 19.91
N ILE A 92 4.24 12.74 19.22
CA ILE A 92 5.37 11.97 19.75
C ILE A 92 6.67 12.72 19.44
N GLU A 93 7.51 12.87 20.44
CA GLU A 93 8.85 13.43 20.30
C GLU A 93 9.86 12.53 21.00
N GLY A 94 10.89 12.11 20.29
CA GLY A 94 12.02 11.36 20.84
C GLY A 94 13.28 12.20 20.79
N ARG A 95 14.02 12.26 21.89
CA ARG A 95 15.28 13.03 22.01
C ARG A 95 16.36 12.16 22.62
N ASN A 96 17.57 12.23 22.05
CA ASN A 96 18.75 11.53 22.53
C ASN A 96 18.53 10.04 22.80
N ILE A 97 17.71 9.38 21.97
CA ILE A 97 17.32 8.00 22.17
C ILE A 97 18.54 7.09 21.97
N THR A 98 18.90 6.38 23.03
CA THR A 98 19.98 5.38 22.99
C THR A 98 19.45 4.07 23.56
N LYS A 99 19.47 3.00 22.73
CA LYS A 99 19.00 1.67 23.12
C LYS A 99 20.01 0.62 22.74
N ARG A 100 20.35 -0.25 23.70
CA ARG A 100 21.28 -1.37 23.52
C ARG A 100 20.67 -2.66 24.07
N PHE A 101 21.06 -3.78 23.50
CA PHE A 101 20.80 -5.13 24.02
C PHE A 101 22.13 -5.85 24.12
N GLY A 102 22.68 -5.95 25.34
CA GLY A 102 24.06 -6.37 25.55
C GLY A 102 25.01 -5.43 24.81
N GLU A 103 25.89 -5.98 24.01
CA GLU A 103 26.85 -5.21 23.18
C GLU A 103 26.22 -4.61 21.90
N ARG A 104 25.04 -5.10 21.51
CA ARG A 104 24.40 -4.66 20.27
C ARG A 104 23.70 -3.32 20.45
N VAL A 105 24.22 -2.29 19.77
CA VAL A 105 23.59 -0.97 19.68
C VAL A 105 22.44 -1.03 18.68
N ILE A 106 21.25 -0.62 19.06
CA ILE A 106 20.06 -0.51 18.20
C ILE A 106 19.85 0.93 17.76
N LEU A 107 19.79 1.84 18.73
CA LEU A 107 19.70 3.28 18.49
C LEU A 107 20.82 3.98 19.26
N ASN A 108 21.38 5.03 18.68
CA ASN A 108 22.46 5.80 19.30
C ASN A 108 22.22 7.29 19.06
N ASN A 109 21.83 8.00 20.11
CA ASN A 109 21.52 9.43 20.07
C ASN A 109 20.61 9.77 18.89
N ALA A 110 19.48 9.05 18.77
CA ALA A 110 18.49 9.24 17.72
C ALA A 110 17.44 10.26 18.16
N GLU A 111 16.91 11.00 17.20
CA GLU A 111 15.88 12.02 17.44
C GLU A 111 14.80 11.91 16.36
N PHE A 112 13.54 12.17 16.73
CA PHE A 112 12.44 12.26 15.80
C PHE A 112 11.24 13.03 16.39
N SER A 113 10.37 13.51 15.51
CA SER A 113 9.10 14.13 15.90
C SER A 113 8.00 13.70 14.95
N ILE A 114 6.87 13.23 15.50
CA ILE A 114 5.66 12.89 14.76
C ILE A 114 4.64 13.97 15.03
N PHE A 115 4.15 14.59 13.96
CA PHE A 115 3.14 15.64 14.04
C PHE A 115 1.74 15.05 14.13
N ASN A 116 0.87 15.76 14.83
CA ASN A 116 -0.54 15.37 14.94
C ASN A 116 -1.21 15.35 13.56
N GLY A 117 -1.99 14.31 13.28
CA GLY A 117 -2.67 14.08 12.00
C GLY A 117 -1.76 13.55 10.88
N SER A 118 -0.45 13.32 11.12
CA SER A 118 0.43 12.75 10.10
C SER A 118 0.34 11.23 10.03
N LYS A 119 0.57 10.67 8.83
CA LYS A 119 0.64 9.24 8.57
C LYS A 119 2.08 8.84 8.26
N VAL A 120 2.73 8.27 9.25
CA VAL A 120 4.17 7.98 9.22
C VAL A 120 4.41 6.50 9.00
N ALA A 121 5.11 6.15 7.92
CA ALA A 121 5.60 4.80 7.69
C ALA A 121 7.02 4.64 8.29
N LEU A 122 7.19 3.69 9.20
CA LEU A 122 8.48 3.33 9.79
C LEU A 122 9.14 2.20 8.97
N LEU A 123 10.20 2.54 8.27
CA LEU A 123 10.93 1.65 7.36
C LEU A 123 12.33 1.34 7.88
N GLY A 124 12.87 0.22 7.43
CA GLY A 124 14.24 -0.21 7.74
C GLY A 124 14.41 -1.71 7.61
N PRO A 125 15.65 -2.21 7.54
CA PRO A 125 15.93 -3.64 7.44
C PRO A 125 15.44 -4.41 8.67
N ASN A 126 15.34 -5.74 8.56
CA ASN A 126 14.96 -6.57 9.69
C ASN A 126 16.02 -6.45 10.80
N GLY A 127 15.55 -6.33 12.05
CA GLY A 127 16.42 -6.19 13.20
C GLY A 127 17.07 -4.82 13.39
N CYS A 128 16.67 -3.76 12.61
CA CYS A 128 17.18 -2.41 12.80
C CYS A 128 16.60 -1.69 14.03
N GLY A 129 15.52 -2.21 14.64
CA GLY A 129 14.93 -1.65 15.84
C GLY A 129 13.51 -1.09 15.72
N LYS A 130 12.78 -1.38 14.62
CA LYS A 130 11.38 -0.90 14.40
C LYS A 130 10.47 -1.27 15.57
N SER A 131 10.33 -2.56 15.86
CA SER A 131 9.49 -3.02 16.98
C SER A 131 10.04 -2.61 18.36
N THR A 132 11.34 -2.40 18.48
CA THR A 132 11.95 -1.83 19.70
C THR A 132 11.49 -0.39 19.91
N LEU A 133 11.53 0.43 18.87
CA LEU A 133 11.05 1.82 18.91
C LEU A 133 9.56 1.88 19.27
N ILE A 134 8.74 1.05 18.65
CA ILE A 134 7.30 0.95 18.97
C ILE A 134 7.10 0.59 20.45
N LYS A 135 7.83 -0.41 20.96
CA LYS A 135 7.74 -0.80 22.37
C LYS A 135 8.18 0.31 23.32
N MET A 136 9.20 1.09 22.94
CA MET A 136 9.63 2.26 23.73
C MET A 136 8.55 3.34 23.78
N ILE A 137 7.85 3.59 22.65
CA ILE A 137 6.71 4.52 22.57
C ILE A 137 5.56 4.03 23.46
N MET A 138 5.21 2.75 23.38
CA MET A 138 4.11 2.14 24.15
C MET A 138 4.38 2.15 25.67
N ASN A 139 5.63 1.97 26.06
CA ASN A 139 6.05 1.93 27.46
C ASN A 139 6.40 3.30 28.05
N ASN A 140 6.19 4.40 27.29
CA ASN A 140 6.56 5.76 27.70
C ASN A 140 8.02 5.83 28.21
N ASP A 141 8.97 5.30 27.40
CA ASP A 141 10.41 5.38 27.73
C ASP A 141 10.81 6.86 27.96
N ASP A 142 11.66 7.12 28.97
CA ASP A 142 12.04 8.48 29.41
C ASP A 142 12.61 9.36 28.27
N SER A 143 13.16 8.73 27.23
CA SER A 143 13.69 9.43 26.04
C SER A 143 12.60 9.79 25.02
N ILE A 144 11.34 9.34 25.25
CA ILE A 144 10.23 9.55 24.32
C ILE A 144 9.07 10.25 25.05
N ARG A 145 8.74 11.43 24.57
CA ARG A 145 7.61 12.19 25.07
C ARG A 145 6.38 11.98 24.20
N VAL A 146 5.33 11.43 24.75
CA VAL A 146 4.00 11.36 24.16
C VAL A 146 3.15 12.53 24.67
N ALA A 147 2.39 13.19 23.80
CA ALA A 147 1.58 14.34 24.16
C ALA A 147 0.52 13.96 25.22
N LYS A 148 0.31 14.85 26.21
CA LYS A 148 -0.76 14.67 27.19
C LYS A 148 -2.11 14.60 26.49
N GLY A 149 -2.89 13.55 26.77
CA GLY A 149 -4.17 13.28 26.09
C GLY A 149 -4.05 12.47 24.81
N ALA A 150 -2.85 12.02 24.41
CA ALA A 150 -2.72 11.03 23.36
C ALA A 150 -3.27 9.68 23.85
N LYS A 151 -4.24 9.16 23.11
CA LYS A 151 -4.85 7.84 23.34
C LYS A 151 -4.32 6.90 22.26
N ILE A 152 -3.48 5.97 22.64
CA ILE A 152 -2.78 5.09 21.73
C ILE A 152 -3.59 3.82 21.50
N GLY A 153 -3.92 3.53 20.23
CA GLY A 153 -4.37 2.21 19.79
C GLY A 153 -3.19 1.46 19.19
N TYR A 154 -2.90 0.27 19.66
CA TYR A 154 -1.83 -0.56 19.13
C TYR A 154 -2.36 -1.83 18.50
N PHE A 155 -2.11 -1.99 17.23
CA PHE A 155 -2.41 -3.20 16.49
C PHE A 155 -1.14 -4.01 16.30
N SER A 156 -1.08 -5.12 17.00
CA SER A 156 -0.03 -6.12 16.84
C SER A 156 -0.60 -7.40 16.23
N GLN A 157 0.31 -8.30 15.97
CA GLN A 157 0.05 -9.66 15.53
C GLN A 157 -0.83 -10.48 16.50
N ASP A 158 -0.88 -10.07 17.77
CA ASP A 158 -1.68 -10.71 18.82
C ASP A 158 -3.14 -10.30 18.72
N MET A 159 -3.98 -11.24 18.31
CA MET A 159 -5.45 -11.07 18.21
C MET A 159 -6.16 -11.22 19.58
N SER A 160 -5.44 -11.11 20.69
CA SER A 160 -5.97 -11.22 22.05
C SER A 160 -7.02 -10.16 22.43
N VAL A 161 -7.24 -9.18 21.53
CA VAL A 161 -8.21 -8.08 21.72
C VAL A 161 -9.65 -8.52 21.52
N LEU A 162 -9.91 -9.70 20.90
CA LEU A 162 -11.24 -10.19 20.60
C LEU A 162 -11.67 -11.26 21.60
N ASP A 163 -12.88 -11.12 22.14
CA ASP A 163 -13.53 -12.16 22.94
C ASP A 163 -14.17 -13.20 22.00
N GLU A 164 -13.71 -14.44 22.06
CA GLU A 164 -14.18 -15.54 21.22
C GLU A 164 -15.63 -15.96 21.49
N SER A 165 -16.16 -15.66 22.66
CA SER A 165 -17.53 -15.99 23.04
C SER A 165 -18.57 -15.06 22.46
N LEU A 166 -18.19 -13.82 22.16
CA LEU A 166 -19.06 -12.77 21.64
C LEU A 166 -19.19 -12.83 20.11
N THR A 167 -20.25 -12.21 19.60
CA THR A 167 -20.44 -11.98 18.18
C THR A 167 -19.54 -10.84 17.68
N ILE A 168 -19.39 -10.70 16.37
CA ILE A 168 -18.63 -9.60 15.76
C ILE A 168 -19.15 -8.25 16.24
N ILE A 169 -20.48 -8.04 16.18
CA ILE A 169 -21.05 -6.74 16.53
C ILE A 169 -20.92 -6.44 18.02
N GLU A 170 -21.10 -7.43 18.89
CA GLU A 170 -20.91 -7.28 20.33
C GLU A 170 -19.46 -6.91 20.66
N ASN A 171 -18.48 -7.62 20.09
CA ASN A 171 -17.06 -7.31 20.27
C ASN A 171 -16.70 -5.88 19.90
N VAL A 172 -17.21 -5.44 18.75
CA VAL A 172 -16.89 -4.11 18.21
C VAL A 172 -17.56 -3.01 19.01
N MET A 173 -18.79 -3.26 19.48
CA MET A 173 -19.57 -2.28 20.27
C MET A 173 -19.11 -2.15 21.72
N GLU A 174 -18.46 -3.17 22.28
CA GLU A 174 -17.99 -3.18 23.67
C GLU A 174 -17.12 -1.95 24.03
N SER A 175 -16.27 -1.50 23.11
CA SER A 175 -15.35 -0.38 23.31
C SER A 175 -15.57 0.79 22.35
N SER A 176 -16.66 0.76 21.58
CA SER A 176 -16.97 1.77 20.56
C SER A 176 -17.51 3.05 21.18
N ILE A 177 -16.97 4.19 20.76
CA ILE A 177 -17.54 5.53 21.04
C ILE A 177 -18.63 5.92 20.01
N TYR A 178 -18.78 5.13 18.95
CA TYR A 178 -19.76 5.36 17.89
C TYR A 178 -20.98 4.47 18.08
N ASN A 179 -22.09 4.87 17.45
CA ASN A 179 -23.31 4.08 17.46
C ASN A 179 -23.19 2.81 16.58
N GLU A 180 -24.11 1.87 16.80
CA GLU A 180 -24.12 0.60 16.08
C GLU A 180 -24.26 0.78 14.55
N THR A 181 -24.99 1.78 14.09
CA THR A 181 -25.13 2.07 12.64
C THR A 181 -23.80 2.36 12.02
N PHE A 182 -22.96 3.16 12.68
CA PHE A 182 -21.61 3.49 12.22
C PHE A 182 -20.70 2.25 12.22
N ALA A 183 -20.76 1.45 13.29
CA ALA A 183 -20.02 0.19 13.38
C ALA A 183 -20.39 -0.77 12.23
N ARG A 184 -21.69 -0.92 11.93
CA ARG A 184 -22.18 -1.73 10.80
C ARG A 184 -21.69 -1.23 9.45
N ILE A 185 -21.61 0.09 9.25
CA ILE A 185 -21.07 0.69 8.03
C ILE A 185 -19.57 0.39 7.89
N LEU A 186 -18.80 0.53 8.98
CA LEU A 186 -17.37 0.21 8.98
C LEU A 186 -17.12 -1.27 8.70
N LEU A 187 -17.85 -2.17 9.36
CA LEU A 187 -17.76 -3.62 9.14
C LEU A 187 -18.11 -3.98 7.68
N ALA A 188 -19.15 -3.38 7.11
CA ALA A 188 -19.51 -3.57 5.70
C ALA A 188 -18.41 -3.08 4.75
N ARG A 189 -17.72 -1.98 5.05
CA ARG A 189 -16.55 -1.50 4.31
C ARG A 189 -15.38 -2.49 4.39
N LEU A 190 -15.18 -3.14 5.53
CA LEU A 190 -14.18 -4.20 5.72
C LEU A 190 -14.61 -5.55 5.11
N LEU A 191 -15.63 -5.53 4.23
CA LEU A 191 -16.17 -6.71 3.54
C LEU A 191 -16.74 -7.78 4.46
N ILE A 192 -17.21 -7.40 5.65
CA ILE A 192 -18.01 -8.27 6.52
C ILE A 192 -19.46 -8.11 6.09
N LYS A 193 -20.09 -9.20 5.69
CA LYS A 193 -21.48 -9.20 5.18
C LYS A 193 -22.47 -8.88 6.31
N LYS A 194 -23.64 -8.33 5.93
CA LYS A 194 -24.68 -7.92 6.88
C LYS A 194 -25.09 -9.00 7.87
N ASP A 195 -25.21 -10.24 7.41
CA ASP A 195 -25.65 -11.38 8.23
C ASP A 195 -24.51 -12.01 9.04
N ASP A 196 -23.26 -11.79 8.60
CA ASP A 196 -22.07 -12.34 9.25
C ASP A 196 -21.72 -11.64 10.57
N ILE A 197 -22.23 -10.41 10.79
CA ILE A 197 -21.94 -9.63 12.02
C ILE A 197 -22.45 -10.30 13.31
N TYR A 198 -23.38 -11.24 13.19
CA TYR A 198 -23.90 -12.03 14.32
C TYR A 198 -23.15 -13.34 14.53
N LYS A 199 -22.15 -13.65 13.71
CA LYS A 199 -21.29 -14.81 13.93
C LYS A 199 -20.38 -14.57 15.13
N LYS A 200 -20.15 -15.63 15.92
CA LYS A 200 -19.15 -15.60 17.00
C LYS A 200 -17.75 -15.49 16.44
N ILE A 201 -16.86 -14.84 17.17
CA ILE A 201 -15.45 -14.71 16.79
C ILE A 201 -14.77 -16.07 16.66
N SER A 202 -15.14 -17.05 17.48
CA SER A 202 -14.58 -18.40 17.46
C SER A 202 -14.70 -19.12 16.10
N VAL A 203 -15.70 -18.79 15.27
CA VAL A 203 -15.92 -19.44 13.96
C VAL A 203 -15.29 -18.68 12.78
N LEU A 204 -14.63 -17.55 13.02
CA LEU A 204 -14.05 -16.72 12.00
C LEU A 204 -12.69 -17.25 11.53
N SER A 205 -12.42 -17.09 10.24
CA SER A 205 -11.07 -17.27 9.68
C SER A 205 -10.10 -16.23 10.23
N GLY A 206 -8.79 -16.51 10.18
CA GLY A 206 -7.76 -15.59 10.65
C GLY A 206 -7.86 -14.21 9.99
N GLY A 207 -8.09 -14.14 8.68
CA GLY A 207 -8.27 -12.87 7.96
C GLY A 207 -9.53 -12.09 8.36
N GLU A 208 -10.62 -12.79 8.70
CA GLU A 208 -11.83 -12.13 9.22
C GLU A 208 -11.61 -11.60 10.65
N ARG A 209 -10.92 -12.36 11.50
CA ARG A 209 -10.53 -11.89 12.84
C ARG A 209 -9.69 -10.62 12.78
N VAL A 210 -8.72 -10.54 11.86
CA VAL A 210 -7.91 -9.33 11.62
C VAL A 210 -8.79 -8.13 11.27
N LYS A 211 -9.78 -8.31 10.38
CA LYS A 211 -10.71 -7.23 9.99
C LYS A 211 -11.58 -6.77 11.16
N VAL A 212 -12.06 -7.69 11.98
CA VAL A 212 -12.85 -7.36 13.17
C VAL A 212 -12.01 -6.64 14.22
N SER A 213 -10.79 -7.11 14.50
CA SER A 213 -9.85 -6.44 15.42
C SER A 213 -9.55 -5.01 14.94
N PHE A 214 -9.35 -4.85 13.63
CA PHE A 214 -9.12 -3.54 13.03
C PHE A 214 -10.34 -2.63 13.17
N ALA A 215 -11.56 -3.15 12.92
CA ALA A 215 -12.80 -2.42 13.16
C ALA A 215 -12.96 -2.01 14.61
N LYS A 216 -12.76 -2.95 15.56
CA LYS A 216 -12.85 -2.70 17.01
C LYS A 216 -11.92 -1.57 17.41
N MET A 217 -10.70 -1.55 16.91
CA MET A 217 -9.72 -0.50 17.20
C MET A 217 -10.12 0.86 16.63
N LEU A 218 -10.55 0.93 15.36
CA LEU A 218 -10.95 2.19 14.73
C LEU A 218 -12.19 2.82 15.37
N LEU A 219 -12.99 2.05 16.08
CA LEU A 219 -14.20 2.52 16.78
C LEU A 219 -13.94 2.97 18.21
N GLN A 220 -12.72 2.76 18.73
CA GLN A 220 -12.31 3.26 20.04
C GLN A 220 -11.99 4.75 20.00
N ASP A 221 -11.97 5.38 21.16
CA ASP A 221 -11.53 6.76 21.33
C ASP A 221 -10.00 6.85 21.32
N ILE A 222 -9.41 6.74 20.11
CA ILE A 222 -7.97 6.82 19.89
C ILE A 222 -7.63 7.96 18.94
N ASN A 223 -6.50 8.61 19.17
CA ASN A 223 -6.00 9.70 18.32
C ASN A 223 -4.56 9.46 17.81
N LEU A 224 -3.95 8.36 18.24
CA LEU A 224 -2.69 7.83 17.72
C LEU A 224 -2.84 6.33 17.48
N LEU A 225 -2.86 5.92 16.22
CA LEU A 225 -2.92 4.53 15.83
C LEU A 225 -1.52 4.02 15.45
N ILE A 226 -1.08 2.95 16.09
CA ILE A 226 0.18 2.27 15.80
C ILE A 226 -0.12 0.90 15.21
N LEU A 227 0.36 0.62 13.98
CA LEU A 227 0.17 -0.66 13.32
C LEU A 227 1.52 -1.34 13.09
N ASP A 228 1.70 -2.55 13.62
CA ASP A 228 2.91 -3.36 13.40
C ASP A 228 2.59 -4.49 12.40
N GLU A 229 3.06 -4.34 11.14
CA GLU A 229 2.88 -5.25 10.01
C GLU A 229 1.41 -5.66 9.74
N PRO A 230 0.47 -4.71 9.57
CA PRO A 230 -0.95 -5.03 9.40
C PRO A 230 -1.24 -5.83 8.12
N THR A 231 -0.30 -5.85 7.18
CA THR A 231 -0.46 -6.49 5.86
C THR A 231 -0.24 -8.00 5.88
N ASN A 232 0.42 -8.55 6.89
CA ASN A 232 0.86 -9.95 6.89
C ASN A 232 -0.27 -11.00 6.93
N TYR A 233 -1.48 -10.60 7.36
CA TYR A 233 -2.61 -11.52 7.59
C TYR A 233 -3.83 -11.19 6.74
N MET A 234 -3.69 -10.28 5.78
CA MET A 234 -4.80 -9.84 4.94
C MET A 234 -4.66 -10.37 3.52
N ASP A 235 -5.76 -10.84 2.95
CA ASP A 235 -5.84 -11.05 1.50
C ASP A 235 -5.82 -9.71 0.74
N ILE A 236 -5.51 -9.75 -0.55
CA ILE A 236 -5.37 -8.56 -1.41
C ILE A 236 -6.62 -7.67 -1.36
N ASN A 237 -7.82 -8.27 -1.34
CA ASN A 237 -9.08 -7.51 -1.32
C ASN A 237 -9.28 -6.81 0.02
N SER A 238 -8.96 -7.49 1.12
CA SER A 238 -9.02 -6.94 2.47
C SER A 238 -8.02 -5.80 2.66
N LEU A 239 -6.81 -5.98 2.12
CA LEU A 239 -5.76 -4.96 2.17
C LEU A 239 -6.18 -3.67 1.45
N GLU A 240 -6.75 -3.77 0.23
CA GLU A 240 -7.25 -2.60 -0.51
C GLU A 240 -8.33 -1.82 0.26
N VAL A 241 -9.14 -2.53 1.03
CA VAL A 241 -10.20 -1.91 1.83
C VAL A 241 -9.63 -1.20 3.05
N VAL A 242 -8.73 -1.86 3.79
CA VAL A 242 -8.02 -1.26 4.93
C VAL A 242 -7.23 -0.03 4.50
N GLU A 243 -6.56 -0.11 3.35
CA GLU A 243 -5.85 1.01 2.74
C GLU A 243 -6.76 2.24 2.53
N LYS A 244 -7.96 2.03 1.98
CA LYS A 244 -8.96 3.10 1.80
C LYS A 244 -9.43 3.68 3.12
N VAL A 245 -9.71 2.84 4.11
CA VAL A 245 -10.14 3.28 5.45
C VAL A 245 -9.02 4.09 6.13
N LEU A 246 -7.76 3.66 6.03
CA LEU A 246 -6.61 4.39 6.60
C LEU A 246 -6.31 5.70 5.86
N LYS A 247 -6.60 5.79 4.56
CA LYS A 247 -6.53 7.06 3.83
C LYS A 247 -7.54 8.09 4.34
N ASP A 248 -8.74 7.63 4.65
CA ASP A 248 -9.81 8.47 5.19
C ASP A 248 -9.67 8.72 6.71
N TYR A 249 -8.70 8.07 7.38
CA TYR A 249 -8.44 8.26 8.80
C TYR A 249 -7.72 9.59 9.05
N HIS A 250 -8.31 10.46 9.87
CA HIS A 250 -7.81 11.84 10.07
C HIS A 250 -6.85 11.99 11.26
N SER A 251 -6.84 11.02 12.19
CA SER A 251 -5.92 11.03 13.32
C SER A 251 -4.51 10.58 12.93
N THR A 252 -3.58 10.63 13.88
CA THR A 252 -2.18 10.26 13.64
C THR A 252 -2.04 8.75 13.46
N LEU A 253 -1.25 8.36 12.47
CA LEU A 253 -0.94 6.97 12.16
C LEU A 253 0.58 6.77 12.12
N LEU A 254 1.09 5.81 12.90
CA LEU A 254 2.44 5.28 12.80
C LEU A 254 2.34 3.81 12.41
N PHE A 255 2.97 3.40 11.32
CA PHE A 255 2.87 2.00 10.90
C PHE A 255 4.18 1.44 10.35
N VAL A 256 4.38 0.15 10.57
CA VAL A 256 5.43 -0.66 9.96
C VAL A 256 4.81 -1.53 8.89
N SER A 257 5.35 -1.52 7.69
CA SER A 257 4.97 -2.48 6.65
C SER A 257 6.11 -2.72 5.67
N HIS A 258 6.20 -3.93 5.17
CA HIS A 258 7.10 -4.32 4.08
C HIS A 258 6.44 -4.19 2.69
N ASP A 259 5.13 -3.97 2.63
CA ASP A 259 4.40 -3.74 1.38
C ASP A 259 4.59 -2.30 0.89
N ARG A 260 5.40 -2.16 -0.18
CA ARG A 260 5.71 -0.86 -0.79
C ARG A 260 4.48 -0.15 -1.34
N ARG A 261 3.48 -0.91 -1.84
CA ARG A 261 2.24 -0.34 -2.38
C ARG A 261 1.40 0.25 -1.26
N PHE A 262 1.29 -0.48 -0.15
CA PHE A 262 0.59 -0.01 1.03
C PHE A 262 1.25 1.24 1.61
N VAL A 263 2.58 1.27 1.73
CA VAL A 263 3.34 2.44 2.20
C VAL A 263 3.10 3.65 1.29
N ASP A 264 3.25 3.49 -0.04
CA ASP A 264 3.07 4.59 -1.02
C ASP A 264 1.64 5.14 -1.02
N SER A 265 0.67 4.30 -0.68
CA SER A 265 -0.75 4.62 -0.70
C SER A 265 -1.21 5.38 0.55
N VAL A 266 -0.64 5.06 1.73
CA VAL A 266 -1.13 5.52 3.03
C VAL A 266 -0.24 6.59 3.64
N ALA A 267 1.10 6.47 3.50
CA ALA A 267 2.05 7.36 4.16
C ALA A 267 2.13 8.74 3.50
N ASP A 268 2.18 9.78 4.31
CA ASP A 268 2.54 11.15 3.94
C ASP A 268 3.92 11.58 4.47
N ASN A 269 4.49 10.78 5.38
CA ASN A 269 5.85 10.93 5.89
C ASN A 269 6.52 9.55 6.01
N ILE A 270 7.82 9.54 5.78
CA ILE A 270 8.65 8.34 5.91
C ILE A 270 9.64 8.54 7.07
N MET A 271 9.66 7.58 7.99
CA MET A 271 10.66 7.47 9.05
C MET A 271 11.54 6.27 8.77
N THR A 272 12.86 6.44 8.77
CA THR A 272 13.79 5.32 8.54
C THR A 272 14.77 5.17 9.69
N ILE A 273 15.11 3.90 9.99
CA ILE A 273 16.20 3.59 10.92
C ILE A 273 17.38 3.10 10.11
N GLU A 274 18.44 3.92 10.01
CA GLU A 274 19.67 3.62 9.27
C GLU A 274 20.90 4.02 10.13
N LYS A 275 21.89 3.15 10.20
CA LYS A 275 23.14 3.39 10.97
C LYS A 275 22.87 3.84 12.41
N HIS A 276 21.94 3.20 13.10
CA HIS A 276 21.51 3.50 14.48
C HIS A 276 20.88 4.90 14.68
N LYS A 277 20.56 5.61 13.61
CA LYS A 277 19.89 6.91 13.62
C LYS A 277 18.50 6.81 13.04
N ILE A 278 17.64 7.75 13.43
CA ILE A 278 16.31 7.91 12.84
C ILE A 278 16.35 9.10 11.90
N ASN A 279 15.88 8.92 10.68
CA ASN A 279 15.75 9.99 9.70
C ASN A 279 14.28 10.15 9.32
N MET A 280 13.83 11.40 9.29
CA MET A 280 12.46 11.75 8.87
C MET A 280 12.49 12.39 7.49
N PHE A 281 11.61 11.92 6.62
CA PHE A 281 11.38 12.49 5.29
C PHE A 281 9.92 12.86 5.15
N LYS A 282 9.64 14.12 4.85
CA LYS A 282 8.28 14.60 4.57
C LYS A 282 7.97 14.44 3.09
N GLY A 283 7.00 13.61 2.77
CA GLY A 283 6.58 13.30 1.41
C GLY A 283 6.21 11.83 1.23
N SER A 284 5.75 11.50 0.03
CA SER A 284 5.36 10.15 -0.37
C SER A 284 6.56 9.19 -0.44
N TYR A 285 6.29 7.90 -0.44
CA TYR A 285 7.33 6.87 -0.58
C TYR A 285 8.08 6.98 -1.92
N LYS A 286 7.41 7.36 -3.00
CA LYS A 286 8.05 7.59 -4.31
C LYS A 286 9.02 8.77 -4.29
N GLU A 287 8.64 9.86 -3.65
CA GLU A 287 9.52 11.02 -3.49
C GLU A 287 10.73 10.68 -2.63
N TYR A 288 10.54 9.92 -1.54
CA TYR A 288 11.62 9.40 -0.73
C TYR A 288 12.63 8.57 -1.55
N LEU A 289 12.15 7.61 -2.37
CA LEU A 289 13.00 6.80 -3.22
C LEU A 289 13.78 7.65 -4.25
N THR A 290 13.10 8.60 -4.88
CA THR A 290 13.72 9.51 -5.86
C THR A 290 14.83 10.33 -5.20
N ASN A 291 14.57 10.83 -4.00
CA ASN A 291 15.55 11.63 -3.25
C ASN A 291 16.74 10.78 -2.78
N LYS A 292 16.47 9.57 -2.30
CA LYS A 292 17.51 8.61 -1.90
C LYS A 292 18.43 8.23 -3.08
N ASN A 293 17.86 7.99 -4.26
CA ASN A 293 18.62 7.67 -5.47
C ASN A 293 19.48 8.86 -5.90
N LYS A 294 18.93 10.08 -5.91
CA LYS A 294 19.73 11.30 -6.20
C LYS A 294 20.90 11.49 -5.24
N CYS A 295 20.71 11.23 -3.95
CA CYS A 295 21.79 11.31 -2.97
C CYS A 295 22.89 10.26 -3.24
N ILE A 296 22.51 9.05 -3.65
CA ILE A 296 23.45 7.97 -4.00
C ILE A 296 24.22 8.34 -5.26
N ASP A 297 23.54 8.83 -6.30
CA ASP A 297 24.17 9.24 -7.57
C ASP A 297 25.14 10.39 -7.35
N ASN A 298 24.74 11.41 -6.60
CA ASN A 298 25.61 12.53 -6.25
C ASN A 298 26.86 12.08 -5.45
N SER A 299 26.70 11.09 -4.54
CA SER A 299 27.83 10.54 -3.80
C SER A 299 28.79 9.77 -4.69
N LYS A 300 28.25 8.96 -5.62
CA LYS A 300 29.06 8.23 -6.62
C LYS A 300 29.78 9.17 -7.60
N GLU A 301 29.12 10.25 -8.02
CA GLU A 301 29.77 11.27 -8.86
C GLU A 301 30.90 11.99 -8.14
N LYS A 302 30.75 12.30 -6.86
CA LYS A 302 31.83 12.89 -6.05
C LYS A 302 33.03 11.96 -5.96
N ILE A 303 32.80 10.66 -5.63
CA ILE A 303 33.86 9.66 -5.57
C ILE A 303 34.54 9.50 -6.94
N LYS A 304 33.79 9.48 -8.05
CA LYS A 304 34.37 9.42 -9.40
C LYS A 304 35.23 10.63 -9.71
N LYS A 305 34.85 11.84 -9.30
CA LYS A 305 35.67 13.06 -9.46
C LYS A 305 36.93 12.99 -8.65
N GLU A 306 36.87 12.51 -7.39
CA GLU A 306 38.05 12.31 -6.55
C GLU A 306 39.03 11.29 -7.18
N ILE A 307 38.52 10.16 -7.67
CA ILE A 307 39.32 9.16 -8.39
C ILE A 307 40.01 9.79 -9.59
N LEU A 308 39.29 10.56 -10.41
CA LEU A 308 39.85 11.20 -11.59
C LEU A 308 41.00 12.20 -11.24
N ILE A 309 40.83 12.96 -10.16
CA ILE A 309 41.86 13.88 -9.65
C ILE A 309 43.12 13.10 -9.23
N LEU A 310 42.92 12.01 -8.48
CA LEU A 310 44.03 11.15 -8.01
C LEU A 310 44.72 10.42 -9.18
N GLU A 311 43.98 9.95 -10.20
CA GLU A 311 44.54 9.33 -11.42
C GLU A 311 45.39 10.33 -12.21
N ASN A 312 44.94 11.58 -12.34
CA ASN A 312 45.74 12.63 -12.98
C ASN A 312 46.99 12.93 -12.17
N ARG A 313 46.90 13.02 -10.85
CA ARG A 313 48.07 13.23 -9.97
C ARG A 313 49.04 12.06 -10.03
N LEU A 314 48.53 10.83 -10.06
CA LEU A 314 49.34 9.62 -10.21
C LEU A 314 50.13 9.67 -11.53
N SER A 315 49.45 10.05 -12.63
CA SER A 315 50.10 10.18 -13.97
C SER A 315 51.21 11.24 -13.96
N GLU A 316 51.02 12.37 -13.27
CA GLU A 316 52.05 13.39 -13.08
C GLU A 316 53.25 12.85 -12.31
N VAL A 317 53.03 12.17 -11.19
CA VAL A 317 54.09 11.59 -10.35
C VAL A 317 54.86 10.53 -11.12
N ILE A 318 54.19 9.64 -11.87
CA ILE A 318 54.81 8.64 -12.73
C ILE A 318 55.68 9.33 -13.81
N GLY A 319 55.20 10.40 -14.46
CA GLY A 319 55.94 11.16 -15.43
C GLY A 319 57.23 11.74 -14.85
N ARG A 320 57.20 12.30 -13.65
CA ARG A 320 58.34 12.85 -12.93
C ARG A 320 59.31 11.78 -12.45
N LEU A 321 58.81 10.63 -11.98
CA LEU A 321 59.66 9.47 -11.64
C LEU A 321 60.38 8.89 -12.86
N SER A 322 59.71 8.89 -14.03
CA SER A 322 60.28 8.37 -15.28
C SER A 322 61.37 9.28 -15.87
N MET A 323 61.30 10.61 -15.66
CA MET A 323 62.24 11.60 -16.09
C MET A 323 62.51 12.65 -15.00
N PRO A 324 63.27 12.31 -13.94
CA PRO A 324 63.44 13.20 -12.81
C PRO A 324 64.29 14.46 -13.20
N LEU A 325 63.78 15.60 -12.83
CA LEU A 325 64.48 16.88 -12.97
C LEU A 325 65.52 17.02 -11.84
N LYS A 326 66.59 17.78 -12.05
CA LYS A 326 67.65 18.04 -11.05
C LYS A 326 67.15 18.57 -9.67
N LYS A 327 65.87 19.01 -9.62
CA LYS A 327 65.21 19.55 -8.44
C LYS A 327 64.26 18.54 -7.77
N ASP A 328 64.05 17.37 -8.32
CA ASP A 328 63.10 16.39 -7.83
C ASP A 328 63.74 15.52 -6.77
N ASP A 329 63.04 15.37 -5.64
CA ASP A 329 63.32 14.36 -4.62
C ASP A 329 62.63 13.07 -5.02
N VAL A 330 63.40 12.12 -5.54
CA VAL A 330 62.88 10.84 -6.03
C VAL A 330 62.26 10.03 -4.86
N ALA A 331 62.83 10.09 -3.67
CA ALA A 331 62.32 9.36 -2.49
C ALA A 331 60.94 9.92 -2.04
N ALA A 332 60.75 11.22 -2.11
CA ALA A 332 59.46 11.87 -1.82
C ALA A 332 58.42 11.55 -2.88
N LEU A 333 58.78 11.47 -4.18
CA LEU A 333 57.90 11.09 -5.26
C LEU A 333 57.44 9.60 -5.17
N ASP A 334 58.36 8.70 -4.79
CA ASP A 334 58.03 7.29 -4.55
C ASP A 334 57.02 7.14 -3.40
N LYS A 335 57.20 7.89 -2.31
CA LYS A 335 56.27 7.88 -1.20
C LYS A 335 54.88 8.38 -1.60
N GLU A 336 54.81 9.50 -2.33
CA GLU A 336 53.58 10.08 -2.88
C GLU A 336 52.87 9.10 -3.83
N TYR A 337 53.62 8.37 -4.67
CA TYR A 337 53.08 7.31 -5.54
C TYR A 337 52.34 6.22 -4.77
N TYR A 338 52.95 5.68 -3.73
CA TYR A 338 52.30 4.63 -2.92
C TYR A 338 51.11 5.13 -2.11
N GLU A 339 51.14 6.38 -1.60
CA GLU A 339 50.03 7.02 -0.94
C GLU A 339 48.81 7.16 -1.86
N ILE A 340 48.99 7.68 -3.06
CA ILE A 340 47.93 7.83 -4.05
C ILE A 340 47.34 6.48 -4.47
N LEU A 341 48.17 5.44 -4.65
CA LEU A 341 47.70 4.09 -4.95
C LEU A 341 46.81 3.52 -3.81
N GLY A 342 47.22 3.79 -2.58
CA GLY A 342 46.45 3.38 -1.38
C GLY A 342 45.08 4.05 -1.34
N GLU A 343 45.02 5.35 -1.58
CA GLU A 343 43.78 6.14 -1.62
C GLU A 343 42.85 5.70 -2.76
N LEU A 344 43.41 5.51 -3.99
CA LEU A 344 42.65 5.02 -5.14
C LEU A 344 42.02 3.66 -4.87
N LYS A 345 42.75 2.73 -4.24
CA LYS A 345 42.25 1.41 -3.88
C LYS A 345 41.08 1.52 -2.87
N GLN A 346 41.19 2.40 -1.88
CA GLN A 346 40.11 2.64 -0.92
C GLN A 346 38.86 3.24 -1.56
N LEU A 347 39.02 4.23 -2.45
CA LEU A 347 37.90 4.90 -3.12
C LEU A 347 37.20 3.96 -4.12
N ARG A 348 37.94 3.16 -4.89
CA ARG A 348 37.39 2.16 -5.80
C ARG A 348 36.55 1.09 -5.09
N ASN A 349 36.91 0.72 -3.87
CA ASN A 349 36.14 -0.22 -3.05
C ASN A 349 34.82 0.38 -2.49
N ARG A 350 34.61 1.72 -2.61
CA ARG A 350 33.42 2.42 -2.12
C ARG A 350 32.37 2.65 -3.21
N ILE A 351 32.67 2.40 -4.50
CA ILE A 351 31.73 2.50 -5.63
C ILE A 351 30.96 1.20 -5.82
#